data_92c0f25a336206693674cb4e60786bc9
#
_entry.id   92c0f25a336206693674cb4e60786bc9
#
_cell.length_a   1.000
_cell.length_b   1.000
_cell.length_c   1.000
_cell.angle_alpha   90.00
_cell.angle_beta   90.00
_cell.angle_gamma   90.00
#
_symmetry.space_group_name_H-M   'P 1'
#
loop_
_entity.id
_entity.type
_entity.pdbx_description
1 polymer ?
#
loop_
_entity_poly.entity_id
_entity_poly.type
_entity_poly.pdbx_seq_one_letter_code
_entity_poly.pdbx_strand_id
1 'polypeptide(L)'
;MLSVEELNDRLIDLAFAEDIGDGDHTTLCCIPETEMGESKLLIKQPGIFAGEKIAIEVFHRFDPTMQVEVYIHDGAEVKPGDIVMSVKGKVQSLLQTERLMLNILQRMSGIATMTHRYQQALIDAGTKTRVLDTRNTTPGMRMLEKEAVKIGGGMNHRIGLFDMILLKDNHIDFCGGVHNAISRAKQYCKEHHKDLKIECEVRNWKELEEALAEGCDRIMFDNFTPEDTKKAVELVAGRCETESSGGITYETMIPYAQAGVDFISFGALTHSVKGLDMSFKAAGSDKLIIK
;
A
#
# COMPACT_ATOMS: atom_id res chain seq x y z
N MET A 1 -6.58 20.45 0.92
CA MET A 1 -6.40 19.00 0.67
C MET A 1 -6.89 18.29 1.91
N LEU A 2 -7.62 17.17 1.76
CA LEU A 2 -8.05 16.39 2.92
C LEU A 2 -6.84 15.72 3.59
N SER A 3 -6.85 15.65 4.92
CA SER A 3 -5.85 14.88 5.68
C SER A 3 -6.07 13.37 5.51
N VAL A 4 -5.10 12.56 5.93
CA VAL A 4 -5.23 11.09 5.95
C VAL A 4 -6.39 10.67 6.86
N GLU A 5 -6.52 11.31 8.02
CA GLU A 5 -7.60 11.07 8.97
C GLU A 5 -8.97 11.38 8.36
N GLU A 6 -9.13 12.54 7.72
CA GLU A 6 -10.39 12.88 7.03
C GLU A 6 -10.73 11.90 5.90
N LEU A 7 -9.73 11.34 5.20
CA LEU A 7 -9.97 10.33 4.16
C LEU A 7 -10.39 8.99 4.77
N ASN A 8 -9.75 8.57 5.85
CA ASN A 8 -10.11 7.35 6.59
C ASN A 8 -11.51 7.46 7.18
N ASP A 9 -11.84 8.59 7.82
CA ASP A 9 -13.16 8.86 8.38
C ASP A 9 -14.27 8.72 7.32
N ARG A 10 -14.08 9.33 6.15
CA ARG A 10 -15.03 9.22 5.03
C ARG A 10 -15.18 7.81 4.51
N LEU A 11 -14.07 7.06 4.44
CA LEU A 11 -14.10 5.65 4.04
C LEU A 11 -14.91 4.81 5.02
N ILE A 12 -14.66 4.98 6.33
CA ILE A 12 -15.36 4.23 7.39
C ILE A 12 -16.85 4.58 7.40
N ASP A 13 -17.20 5.87 7.32
CA ASP A 13 -18.60 6.31 7.31
C ASP A 13 -19.35 5.77 6.09
N LEU A 14 -18.74 5.83 4.90
CA LEU A 14 -19.33 5.28 3.69
C LEU A 14 -19.53 3.76 3.78
N ALA A 15 -18.54 3.04 4.31
CA ALA A 15 -18.58 1.60 4.45
C ALA A 15 -19.66 1.15 5.47
N PHE A 16 -19.81 1.85 6.59
CA PHE A 16 -20.93 1.58 7.52
C PHE A 16 -22.29 1.90 6.90
N ALA A 17 -22.41 2.99 6.16
CA ALA A 17 -23.65 3.32 5.47
C ALA A 17 -24.02 2.25 4.41
N GLU A 18 -23.02 1.70 3.72
CA GLU A 18 -23.21 0.64 2.71
C GLU A 18 -23.62 -0.69 3.34
N ASP A 19 -22.99 -1.09 4.47
CA ASP A 19 -23.14 -2.43 5.04
C ASP A 19 -24.33 -2.52 6.02
N ILE A 20 -24.62 -1.46 6.78
CA ILE A 20 -25.65 -1.48 7.82
C ILE A 20 -26.99 -0.95 7.32
N GLY A 21 -26.98 0.09 6.47
CA GLY A 21 -28.20 0.71 5.96
C GLY A 21 -29.12 1.22 7.09
N ASP A 22 -30.35 0.70 7.15
CA ASP A 22 -31.33 1.01 8.18
C ASP A 22 -31.26 0.10 9.42
N GLY A 23 -30.31 -0.85 9.45
CA GLY A 23 -29.98 -1.67 10.62
C GLY A 23 -29.55 -3.10 10.29
N ASP A 24 -28.67 -3.66 11.11
CA ASP A 24 -28.36 -5.09 11.12
C ASP A 24 -29.52 -5.86 11.77
N HIS A 25 -30.51 -6.21 10.97
CA HIS A 25 -31.73 -6.85 11.47
C HIS A 25 -31.49 -8.19 12.14
N THR A 26 -30.45 -8.94 11.73
CA THR A 26 -30.08 -10.21 12.36
C THR A 26 -29.59 -9.98 13.78
N THR A 27 -28.68 -9.07 13.98
CA THR A 27 -28.17 -8.71 15.31
C THR A 27 -29.28 -8.10 16.17
N LEU A 28 -30.05 -7.16 15.63
CA LEU A 28 -31.09 -6.46 16.37
C LEU A 28 -32.21 -7.38 16.85
N CYS A 29 -32.57 -8.42 16.08
CA CYS A 29 -33.61 -9.36 16.48
C CYS A 29 -33.12 -10.46 17.44
N CYS A 30 -31.83 -10.79 17.44
CA CYS A 30 -31.31 -11.93 18.19
C CYS A 30 -30.60 -11.54 19.49
N ILE A 31 -29.99 -10.34 19.54
CA ILE A 31 -29.09 -9.94 20.63
C ILE A 31 -29.69 -8.75 21.40
N PRO A 32 -29.88 -8.87 22.72
CA PRO A 32 -30.29 -7.73 23.54
C PRO A 32 -29.28 -6.58 23.48
N GLU A 33 -29.77 -5.33 23.47
CA GLU A 33 -28.90 -4.13 23.41
C GLU A 33 -27.95 -4.04 24.61
N THR A 34 -28.29 -4.62 25.75
CA THR A 34 -27.46 -4.61 26.96
C THR A 34 -26.44 -5.73 27.03
N GLU A 35 -26.47 -6.66 26.05
CA GLU A 35 -25.56 -7.80 26.06
C GLU A 35 -24.13 -7.37 25.81
N MET A 36 -23.24 -7.75 26.74
CA MET A 36 -21.82 -7.44 26.67
C MET A 36 -21.01 -8.69 26.35
N GLY A 37 -19.94 -8.53 25.57
CA GLY A 37 -19.11 -9.65 25.18
C GLY A 37 -17.68 -9.25 24.85
N GLU A 38 -16.91 -10.26 24.48
CA GLU A 38 -15.54 -10.12 23.99
C GLU A 38 -15.37 -10.94 22.72
N SER A 39 -14.68 -10.38 21.72
CA SER A 39 -14.27 -11.10 20.52
C SER A 39 -12.76 -10.99 20.31
N LYS A 40 -12.17 -11.99 19.66
CA LYS A 40 -10.73 -12.05 19.37
C LYS A 40 -10.48 -12.16 17.87
N LEU A 41 -9.50 -11.38 17.38
CA LEU A 41 -9.00 -11.46 16.00
C LEU A 41 -7.97 -12.58 15.92
N LEU A 42 -8.30 -13.61 15.15
CA LEU A 42 -7.52 -14.83 14.97
C LEU A 42 -6.95 -14.90 13.56
N ILE A 43 -5.65 -15.15 13.45
CA ILE A 43 -4.95 -15.40 12.19
C ILE A 43 -5.19 -16.83 11.70
N LYS A 44 -5.44 -16.99 10.39
CA LYS A 44 -5.73 -18.28 9.76
C LYS A 44 -4.65 -18.74 8.78
N GLN A 45 -3.76 -17.84 8.35
CA GLN A 45 -2.63 -18.17 7.47
C GLN A 45 -1.40 -17.34 7.82
N PRO A 46 -0.17 -17.79 7.47
CA PRO A 46 1.03 -17.03 7.77
C PRO A 46 1.14 -15.77 6.92
N GLY A 47 1.73 -14.70 7.47
CA GLY A 47 1.97 -13.45 6.75
C GLY A 47 2.47 -12.34 7.65
N ILE A 48 2.31 -11.10 7.19
CA ILE A 48 2.63 -9.88 7.94
C ILE A 48 1.31 -9.21 8.34
N PHE A 49 1.16 -8.94 9.63
CA PHE A 49 0.00 -8.19 10.11
C PHE A 49 0.12 -6.71 9.78
N ALA A 50 -0.99 -6.10 9.32
CA ALA A 50 -1.08 -4.67 9.04
C ALA A 50 -2.50 -4.14 9.22
N GLY A 51 -2.61 -2.94 9.85
CA GLY A 51 -3.87 -2.22 10.00
C GLY A 51 -4.32 -2.03 11.45
N GLU A 52 -3.44 -2.13 12.43
CA GLU A 52 -3.75 -1.92 13.84
C GLU A 52 -4.51 -0.61 14.09
N LYS A 53 -3.96 0.50 13.61
CA LYS A 53 -4.53 1.83 13.82
C LYS A 53 -5.94 1.96 13.26
N ILE A 54 -6.13 1.57 11.99
CA ILE A 54 -7.44 1.68 11.34
C ILE A 54 -8.48 0.74 11.95
N ALA A 55 -8.09 -0.43 12.47
CA ALA A 55 -9.01 -1.31 13.18
C ALA A 55 -9.56 -0.64 14.43
N ILE A 56 -8.69 0.00 15.22
CA ILE A 56 -9.09 0.76 16.42
C ILE A 56 -10.03 1.92 16.02
N GLU A 57 -9.71 2.63 14.93
CA GLU A 57 -10.56 3.72 14.42
C GLU A 57 -11.95 3.21 14.01
N VAL A 58 -12.05 2.06 13.33
CA VAL A 58 -13.33 1.43 12.95
C VAL A 58 -14.19 1.14 14.18
N PHE A 59 -13.60 0.52 15.20
CA PHE A 59 -14.34 0.21 16.42
C PHE A 59 -14.82 1.46 17.13
N HIS A 60 -13.93 2.41 17.39
CA HIS A 60 -14.28 3.62 18.17
C HIS A 60 -15.18 4.59 17.40
N ARG A 61 -15.14 4.59 16.08
CA ARG A 61 -16.06 5.40 15.27
C ARG A 61 -17.48 4.86 15.33
N PHE A 62 -17.65 3.56 15.45
CA PHE A 62 -18.95 2.92 15.60
C PHE A 62 -19.49 3.03 17.04
N ASP A 63 -18.66 2.64 18.00
CA ASP A 63 -18.99 2.66 19.44
C ASP A 63 -17.73 3.03 20.25
N PRO A 64 -17.60 4.28 20.71
CA PRO A 64 -16.44 4.76 21.44
C PRO A 64 -16.24 4.09 22.81
N THR A 65 -17.21 3.30 23.27
CA THR A 65 -17.11 2.56 24.54
C THR A 65 -16.41 1.22 24.42
N MET A 66 -16.18 0.73 23.17
CA MET A 66 -15.44 -0.51 22.96
C MET A 66 -13.99 -0.40 23.44
N GLN A 67 -13.52 -1.45 24.10
CA GLN A 67 -12.16 -1.57 24.62
C GLN A 67 -11.35 -2.51 23.73
N VAL A 68 -10.32 -1.99 23.09
CA VAL A 68 -9.42 -2.75 22.21
C VAL A 68 -8.10 -2.99 22.91
N GLU A 69 -7.69 -4.24 23.02
CA GLU A 69 -6.38 -4.66 23.52
C GLU A 69 -5.60 -5.35 22.40
N VAL A 70 -4.45 -4.77 22.02
CA VAL A 70 -3.61 -5.27 20.94
C VAL A 70 -2.45 -6.09 21.51
N TYR A 71 -2.23 -7.29 20.97
CA TYR A 71 -1.17 -8.22 21.37
C TYR A 71 -0.05 -8.31 20.34
N ILE A 72 -0.37 -8.12 19.06
CA ILE A 72 0.58 -8.18 17.95
C ILE A 72 0.42 -6.91 17.13
N HIS A 73 1.54 -6.21 16.89
CA HIS A 73 1.57 -4.91 16.23
C HIS A 73 1.87 -5.01 14.74
N ASP A 74 1.60 -3.93 14.01
CA ASP A 74 1.89 -3.81 12.58
C ASP A 74 3.34 -4.17 12.23
N GLY A 75 3.51 -4.92 11.15
CA GLY A 75 4.81 -5.39 10.65
C GLY A 75 5.31 -6.70 11.26
N ALA A 76 4.62 -7.23 12.28
CA ALA A 76 4.99 -8.52 12.86
C ALA A 76 4.63 -9.68 11.92
N GLU A 77 5.49 -10.69 11.88
CA GLU A 77 5.18 -11.98 11.27
C GLU A 77 4.14 -12.72 12.13
N VAL A 78 3.11 -13.22 11.47
CA VAL A 78 2.01 -13.96 12.11
C VAL A 78 1.80 -15.32 11.47
N LYS A 79 1.24 -16.24 12.25
CA LYS A 79 0.95 -17.63 11.85
C LYS A 79 -0.44 -18.06 12.30
N PRO A 80 -0.99 -19.14 11.72
CA PRO A 80 -2.28 -19.68 12.13
C PRO A 80 -2.35 -19.94 13.64
N GLY A 81 -3.42 -19.46 14.28
CA GLY A 81 -3.64 -19.58 15.71
C GLY A 81 -3.21 -18.36 16.53
N ASP A 82 -2.43 -17.44 15.97
CA ASP A 82 -2.07 -16.19 16.65
C ASP A 82 -3.32 -15.33 16.89
N ILE A 83 -3.43 -14.75 18.07
CA ILE A 83 -4.45 -13.78 18.44
C ILE A 83 -3.81 -12.40 18.37
N VAL A 84 -4.30 -11.56 17.49
CA VAL A 84 -3.73 -10.23 17.27
C VAL A 84 -4.27 -9.21 18.26
N MET A 85 -5.58 -9.24 18.49
CA MET A 85 -6.24 -8.34 19.42
C MET A 85 -7.48 -8.97 20.03
N SER A 86 -7.92 -8.44 21.18
CA SER A 86 -9.26 -8.66 21.71
C SER A 86 -10.03 -7.34 21.76
N VAL A 87 -11.35 -7.44 21.61
CA VAL A 87 -12.26 -6.29 21.69
C VAL A 87 -13.41 -6.64 22.61
N LYS A 88 -13.65 -5.79 23.63
CA LYS A 88 -14.74 -5.90 24.57
C LYS A 88 -15.73 -4.76 24.38
N GLY A 89 -17.02 -5.07 24.41
CA GLY A 89 -18.08 -4.07 24.25
C GLY A 89 -19.46 -4.70 24.14
N LYS A 90 -20.42 -3.91 23.68
CA LYS A 90 -21.75 -4.42 23.33
C LYS A 90 -21.63 -5.46 22.23
N VAL A 91 -22.29 -6.61 22.39
CA VAL A 91 -22.25 -7.67 21.38
C VAL A 91 -22.80 -7.18 20.03
N GLN A 92 -23.83 -6.32 20.04
CA GLN A 92 -24.34 -5.70 18.82
C GLN A 92 -23.26 -4.90 18.10
N SER A 93 -22.47 -4.08 18.82
CA SER A 93 -21.38 -3.29 18.24
C SER A 93 -20.25 -4.17 17.69
N LEU A 94 -19.90 -5.26 18.40
CA LEU A 94 -18.88 -6.23 17.93
C LEU A 94 -19.29 -6.89 16.61
N LEU A 95 -20.55 -7.31 16.48
CA LEU A 95 -21.05 -7.97 15.27
C LEU A 95 -21.17 -7.03 14.08
N GLN A 96 -21.62 -5.80 14.29
CA GLN A 96 -21.83 -4.82 13.22
C GLN A 96 -20.50 -4.24 12.69
N THR A 97 -19.43 -4.25 13.48
CA THR A 97 -18.10 -3.77 13.05
C THR A 97 -17.22 -4.86 12.45
N GLU A 98 -17.53 -6.14 12.69
CA GLU A 98 -16.72 -7.29 12.31
C GLU A 98 -16.33 -7.27 10.83
N ARG A 99 -17.32 -7.13 9.94
CA ARG A 99 -17.08 -7.30 8.49
C ARG A 99 -16.21 -6.21 7.92
N LEU A 100 -16.50 -4.95 8.25
CA LEU A 100 -15.69 -3.82 7.79
C LEU A 100 -14.24 -3.93 8.27
N MET A 101 -14.06 -4.19 9.57
CA MET A 101 -12.73 -4.37 10.16
C MET A 101 -11.96 -5.50 9.47
N LEU A 102 -12.57 -6.68 9.30
CA LEU A 102 -11.93 -7.81 8.64
C LEU A 102 -11.57 -7.51 7.17
N ASN A 103 -12.44 -6.87 6.42
CA ASN A 103 -12.18 -6.53 5.02
C ASN A 103 -10.97 -5.62 4.88
N ILE A 104 -10.82 -4.63 5.76
CA ILE A 104 -9.67 -3.72 5.76
C ILE A 104 -8.39 -4.46 6.17
N LEU A 105 -8.41 -5.18 7.30
CA LEU A 105 -7.22 -5.84 7.83
C LEU A 105 -6.71 -6.97 6.93
N GLN A 106 -7.62 -7.78 6.37
CA GLN A 106 -7.26 -8.85 5.43
C GLN A 106 -6.56 -8.27 4.20
N ARG A 107 -7.08 -7.15 3.67
CA ARG A 107 -6.48 -6.47 2.52
C ARG A 107 -5.13 -5.86 2.86
N MET A 108 -5.02 -5.07 3.92
CA MET A 108 -3.77 -4.44 4.33
C MET A 108 -2.68 -5.48 4.64
N SER A 109 -3.03 -6.52 5.40
CA SER A 109 -2.08 -7.60 5.72
C SER A 109 -1.69 -8.41 4.49
N GLY A 110 -2.59 -8.60 3.53
CA GLY A 110 -2.26 -9.21 2.24
C GLY A 110 -1.24 -8.40 1.45
N ILE A 111 -1.41 -7.07 1.39
CA ILE A 111 -0.46 -6.14 0.75
C ILE A 111 0.89 -6.15 1.48
N ALA A 112 0.89 -6.04 2.80
CA ALA A 112 2.11 -6.08 3.61
C ALA A 112 2.86 -7.40 3.43
N THR A 113 2.17 -8.53 3.42
CA THR A 113 2.75 -9.87 3.20
C THR A 113 3.39 -9.98 1.82
N MET A 114 2.68 -9.56 0.77
CA MET A 114 3.22 -9.57 -0.60
C MET A 114 4.42 -8.66 -0.73
N THR A 115 4.35 -7.45 -0.20
CA THR A 115 5.46 -6.48 -0.22
C THR A 115 6.68 -7.01 0.51
N HIS A 116 6.49 -7.59 1.70
CA HIS A 116 7.55 -8.20 2.49
C HIS A 116 8.26 -9.31 1.69
N ARG A 117 7.50 -10.20 1.08
CA ARG A 117 8.04 -11.26 0.23
C ARG A 117 8.90 -10.72 -0.91
N TYR A 118 8.46 -9.66 -1.60
CA TYR A 118 9.19 -9.03 -2.70
C TYR A 118 10.47 -8.37 -2.19
N GLN A 119 10.37 -7.56 -1.13
CA GLN A 119 11.53 -6.86 -0.58
C GLN A 119 12.56 -7.83 0.00
N GLN A 120 12.11 -8.88 0.70
CA GLN A 120 13.01 -9.88 1.26
C GLN A 120 13.78 -10.63 0.16
N ALA A 121 13.13 -10.99 -0.94
CA ALA A 121 13.80 -11.64 -2.07
C ALA A 121 14.89 -10.76 -2.68
N LEU A 122 14.68 -9.43 -2.75
CA LEU A 122 15.72 -8.49 -3.20
C LEU A 122 16.90 -8.40 -2.23
N ILE A 123 16.63 -8.43 -0.93
CA ILE A 123 17.64 -8.45 0.14
C ILE A 123 18.46 -9.75 0.07
N ASP A 124 17.78 -10.89 -0.04
CA ASP A 124 18.43 -12.22 -0.11
C ASP A 124 19.31 -12.36 -1.37
N ALA A 125 18.97 -11.67 -2.45
CA ALA A 125 19.78 -11.56 -3.65
C ALA A 125 21.01 -10.62 -3.50
N GLY A 126 21.20 -10.03 -2.32
CA GLY A 126 22.33 -9.13 -2.01
C GLY A 126 22.21 -7.74 -2.65
N THR A 127 21.01 -7.32 -3.08
CA THR A 127 20.80 -6.01 -3.71
C THR A 127 20.39 -4.94 -2.68
N LYS A 128 20.53 -3.67 -3.08
CA LYS A 128 20.06 -2.52 -2.28
C LYS A 128 18.74 -1.95 -2.81
N THR A 129 18.23 -2.53 -3.88
CA THR A 129 17.00 -2.08 -4.56
C THR A 129 15.81 -2.16 -3.64
N ARG A 130 14.95 -1.14 -3.68
CA ARG A 130 13.72 -1.06 -2.90
C ARG A 130 12.49 -1.27 -3.77
N VAL A 131 11.53 -1.96 -3.19
CA VAL A 131 10.20 -2.16 -3.79
C VAL A 131 9.40 -0.87 -3.65
N LEU A 132 8.81 -0.39 -4.76
CA LEU A 132 7.85 0.73 -4.77
C LEU A 132 6.44 0.25 -5.12
N ASP A 133 5.46 0.91 -4.51
CA ASP A 133 4.07 0.85 -4.97
C ASP A 133 3.83 1.76 -6.20
N THR A 134 2.58 1.85 -6.61
CA THR A 134 2.12 2.74 -7.67
C THR A 134 0.83 3.45 -7.28
N ARG A 135 0.18 4.16 -8.22
CA ARG A 135 -1.16 4.72 -8.04
C ARG A 135 -2.29 3.75 -8.42
N ASN A 136 -1.97 2.50 -8.77
CA ASN A 136 -2.95 1.46 -9.10
C ASN A 136 -3.58 0.89 -7.80
N THR A 137 -4.29 1.74 -7.08
CA THR A 137 -4.92 1.45 -5.80
C THR A 137 -6.43 1.38 -5.93
N THR A 138 -7.09 0.70 -4.99
CA THR A 138 -8.54 0.73 -4.87
C THR A 138 -9.02 2.15 -4.58
N PRO A 139 -10.00 2.69 -5.34
CA PRO A 139 -10.56 4.00 -5.06
C PRO A 139 -11.01 4.12 -3.60
N GLY A 140 -10.62 5.22 -2.96
CA GLY A 140 -10.89 5.48 -1.53
C GLY A 140 -9.92 4.81 -0.55
N MET A 141 -9.23 3.73 -0.92
CA MET A 141 -8.34 2.98 -0.01
C MET A 141 -6.84 3.30 -0.16
N ARG A 142 -6.47 4.26 -1.00
CA ARG A 142 -5.06 4.52 -1.33
C ARG A 142 -4.17 4.72 -0.11
N MET A 143 -4.63 5.47 0.87
CA MET A 143 -3.82 5.77 2.05
C MET A 143 -3.51 4.50 2.85
N LEU A 144 -4.50 3.64 3.05
CA LEU A 144 -4.36 2.36 3.74
C LEU A 144 -3.49 1.36 2.95
N GLU A 145 -3.69 1.27 1.64
CA GLU A 145 -2.90 0.36 0.79
C GLU A 145 -1.43 0.77 0.73
N LYS A 146 -1.15 2.07 0.63
CA LYS A 146 0.23 2.59 0.65
C LYS A 146 0.88 2.46 2.04
N GLU A 147 0.12 2.61 3.12
CA GLU A 147 0.60 2.33 4.47
C GLU A 147 0.96 0.84 4.62
N ALA A 148 0.13 -0.05 4.13
CA ALA A 148 0.41 -1.49 4.13
C ALA A 148 1.68 -1.86 3.37
N VAL A 149 1.98 -1.19 2.24
CA VAL A 149 3.25 -1.36 1.53
C VAL A 149 4.45 -0.97 2.41
N LYS A 150 4.37 0.14 3.15
CA LYS A 150 5.43 0.55 4.10
C LYS A 150 5.59 -0.44 5.24
N ILE A 151 4.49 -0.91 5.81
CA ILE A 151 4.49 -1.93 6.87
C ILE A 151 5.17 -3.22 6.39
N GLY A 152 4.96 -3.62 5.13
CA GLY A 152 5.63 -4.75 4.50
C GLY A 152 7.11 -4.53 4.15
N GLY A 153 7.66 -3.34 4.43
CA GLY A 153 9.07 -3.01 4.19
C GLY A 153 9.36 -2.40 2.82
N GLY A 154 8.35 -2.14 1.99
CA GLY A 154 8.47 -1.40 0.74
C GLY A 154 8.51 0.12 0.95
N MET A 155 8.49 0.85 -0.14
CA MET A 155 8.43 2.32 -0.15
C MET A 155 7.26 2.79 -1.00
N ASN A 156 6.78 3.99 -0.71
CA ASN A 156 5.72 4.61 -1.50
C ASN A 156 6.31 5.42 -2.64
N HIS A 157 5.80 5.21 -3.84
CA HIS A 157 5.84 6.19 -4.92
C HIS A 157 4.89 7.35 -4.58
N ARG A 158 4.83 8.39 -5.41
CA ARG A 158 3.92 9.52 -5.22
C ARG A 158 2.52 9.07 -4.78
N ILE A 159 1.96 9.83 -3.84
CA ILE A 159 0.63 9.55 -3.29
C ILE A 159 -0.46 9.91 -4.29
N GLY A 160 -0.29 11.02 -5.00
CA GLY A 160 -1.28 11.51 -5.96
C GLY A 160 -0.64 12.21 -7.14
N LEU A 161 -1.40 13.12 -7.73
CA LEU A 161 -0.92 13.98 -8.82
C LEU A 161 -0.32 15.30 -8.30
N PHE A 162 -0.27 15.47 -6.98
CA PHE A 162 0.02 16.73 -6.30
C PHE A 162 1.37 16.77 -5.59
N ASP A 163 1.99 15.62 -5.30
CA ASP A 163 3.18 15.50 -4.45
C ASP A 163 4.46 15.18 -5.21
N MET A 164 4.37 14.94 -6.53
CA MET A 164 5.53 14.70 -7.40
C MET A 164 5.11 14.86 -8.87
N ILE A 165 5.95 15.45 -9.68
CA ILE A 165 5.79 15.48 -11.13
C ILE A 165 6.37 14.18 -11.70
N LEU A 166 5.54 13.41 -12.42
CA LEU A 166 5.98 12.24 -13.18
C LEU A 166 5.61 12.47 -14.65
N LEU A 167 6.64 12.71 -15.45
CA LEU A 167 6.55 12.91 -16.90
C LEU A 167 6.52 11.54 -17.58
N LYS A 168 5.34 11.12 -18.01
CA LYS A 168 5.11 9.87 -18.72
C LYS A 168 5.16 10.08 -20.25
N ASP A 169 5.16 8.97 -20.99
CA ASP A 169 5.14 8.91 -22.45
C ASP A 169 4.25 9.98 -23.10
N ASN A 170 2.98 10.01 -22.74
CA ASN A 170 2.03 10.99 -23.30
C ASN A 170 2.39 12.45 -22.95
N HIS A 171 2.92 12.71 -21.75
CA HIS A 171 3.35 14.07 -21.40
C HIS A 171 4.54 14.51 -22.25
N ILE A 172 5.50 13.59 -22.46
CA ILE A 172 6.70 13.81 -23.26
C ILE A 172 6.32 14.06 -24.72
N ASP A 173 5.46 13.21 -25.29
CA ASP A 173 5.04 13.30 -26.69
C ASP A 173 4.25 14.59 -26.95
N PHE A 174 3.28 14.94 -26.10
CA PHE A 174 2.52 16.20 -26.24
C PHE A 174 3.36 17.45 -25.95
N CYS A 175 4.43 17.34 -25.16
CA CYS A 175 5.36 18.45 -24.92
C CYS A 175 6.36 18.65 -26.08
N GLY A 176 6.48 17.69 -26.99
CA GLY A 176 7.47 17.73 -28.08
C GLY A 176 8.86 17.25 -27.68
N GLY A 177 8.95 16.31 -26.72
CA GLY A 177 10.17 15.62 -26.29
C GLY A 177 10.55 15.84 -24.82
N VAL A 178 11.51 15.04 -24.37
CA VAL A 178 11.99 15.01 -22.98
C VAL A 178 12.55 16.36 -22.53
N HIS A 179 13.39 16.99 -23.35
CA HIS A 179 13.95 18.30 -23.06
C HIS A 179 12.85 19.31 -22.71
N ASN A 180 11.84 19.44 -23.58
CA ASN A 180 10.74 20.39 -23.35
C ASN A 180 9.94 20.05 -22.11
N ALA A 181 9.67 18.76 -21.88
CA ALA A 181 8.87 18.31 -20.75
C ALA A 181 9.55 18.63 -19.40
N ILE A 182 10.84 18.30 -19.26
CA ILE A 182 11.59 18.59 -18.03
C ILE A 182 11.77 20.10 -17.82
N SER A 183 12.13 20.86 -18.88
CA SER A 183 12.27 22.32 -18.81
C SER A 183 10.99 22.98 -18.36
N ARG A 184 9.83 22.59 -18.93
CA ARG A 184 8.52 23.13 -18.50
C ARG A 184 8.15 22.74 -17.08
N ALA A 185 8.47 21.51 -16.64
CA ALA A 185 8.23 21.08 -15.26
C ALA A 185 9.04 21.93 -14.26
N LYS A 186 10.31 22.18 -14.55
CA LYS A 186 11.17 23.07 -13.72
C LYS A 186 10.66 24.50 -13.68
N GLN A 187 10.26 25.02 -14.84
CA GLN A 187 9.68 26.37 -14.94
C GLN A 187 8.39 26.47 -14.14
N TYR A 188 7.50 25.48 -14.25
CA TYR A 188 6.26 25.41 -13.48
C TYR A 188 6.53 25.41 -11.97
N CYS A 189 7.46 24.58 -11.48
CA CYS A 189 7.84 24.57 -10.06
C CYS A 189 8.34 25.94 -9.59
N LYS A 190 9.16 26.61 -10.38
CA LYS A 190 9.68 27.96 -10.08
C LYS A 190 8.57 29.01 -10.03
N GLU A 191 7.70 29.05 -11.04
CA GLU A 191 6.63 30.06 -11.17
C GLU A 191 5.56 29.90 -10.08
N HIS A 192 5.27 28.65 -9.67
CA HIS A 192 4.25 28.36 -8.67
C HIS A 192 4.80 28.11 -7.26
N HIS A 193 6.10 28.36 -7.03
CA HIS A 193 6.77 28.16 -5.74
C HIS A 193 6.52 26.75 -5.17
N LYS A 194 6.64 25.72 -6.03
CA LYS A 194 6.47 24.30 -5.69
C LYS A 194 7.83 23.65 -5.53
N ASP A 195 8.01 22.94 -4.41
CA ASP A 195 9.16 22.05 -4.19
C ASP A 195 8.73 20.61 -4.47
N LEU A 196 8.63 20.28 -5.77
CA LEU A 196 8.22 18.95 -6.22
C LEU A 196 9.38 18.26 -6.91
N LYS A 197 9.63 17.00 -6.52
CA LYS A 197 10.53 16.13 -7.29
C LYS A 197 9.99 15.94 -8.71
N ILE A 198 10.91 15.85 -9.67
CA ILE A 198 10.61 15.58 -11.08
C ILE A 198 11.17 14.22 -11.43
N GLU A 199 10.30 13.33 -11.84
CA GLU A 199 10.63 12.03 -12.40
C GLU A 199 10.29 12.01 -13.89
N CYS A 200 11.19 11.43 -14.70
CA CYS A 200 11.02 11.28 -16.14
C CYS A 200 11.06 9.81 -16.53
N GLU A 201 9.99 9.33 -17.15
CA GLU A 201 9.92 8.03 -17.80
C GLU A 201 10.66 8.10 -19.14
N VAL A 202 11.57 7.16 -19.40
CA VAL A 202 12.35 7.09 -20.65
C VAL A 202 12.17 5.73 -21.31
N ARG A 203 11.93 5.73 -22.62
CA ARG A 203 11.62 4.53 -23.42
C ARG A 203 12.79 4.02 -24.24
N ASN A 204 13.85 4.83 -24.36
CA ASN A 204 15.01 4.54 -25.20
C ASN A 204 16.24 5.36 -24.76
N TRP A 205 17.40 5.05 -25.36
CA TRP A 205 18.68 5.67 -25.03
C TRP A 205 18.72 7.17 -25.30
N LYS A 206 18.09 7.64 -26.38
CA LYS A 206 18.05 9.07 -26.69
C LYS A 206 17.29 9.85 -25.62
N GLU A 207 16.13 9.36 -25.20
CA GLU A 207 15.36 9.96 -24.11
C GLU A 207 16.14 9.95 -22.78
N LEU A 208 16.87 8.88 -22.50
CA LEU A 208 17.74 8.80 -21.33
C LEU A 208 18.82 9.87 -21.36
N GLU A 209 19.53 10.04 -22.49
CA GLU A 209 20.56 11.06 -22.63
C GLU A 209 19.99 12.47 -22.49
N GLU A 210 18.84 12.75 -23.09
CA GLU A 210 18.11 14.02 -22.95
C GLU A 210 17.72 14.28 -21.48
N ALA A 211 17.15 13.29 -20.79
CA ALA A 211 16.78 13.40 -19.36
C ALA A 211 17.97 13.67 -18.47
N LEU A 212 19.10 13.01 -18.73
CA LEU A 212 20.35 13.24 -18.00
C LEU A 212 20.97 14.62 -18.28
N ALA A 213 20.87 15.12 -19.50
CA ALA A 213 21.36 16.45 -19.87
C ALA A 213 20.55 17.56 -19.19
N GLU A 214 19.23 17.41 -19.16
CA GLU A 214 18.32 18.35 -18.49
C GLU A 214 18.41 18.24 -16.96
N GLY A 215 18.62 17.05 -16.43
CA GLY A 215 18.63 16.74 -15.01
C GLY A 215 17.22 16.71 -14.39
N CYS A 216 16.88 15.61 -13.80
CA CYS A 216 15.69 15.38 -12.98
C CYS A 216 16.05 14.61 -11.72
N ASP A 217 15.13 14.47 -10.79
CA ASP A 217 15.39 13.82 -9.50
C ASP A 217 15.40 12.30 -9.60
N ARG A 218 14.62 11.75 -10.55
CA ARG A 218 14.55 10.32 -10.83
C ARG A 218 14.32 10.07 -12.31
N ILE A 219 14.93 8.98 -12.83
CA ILE A 219 14.65 8.45 -14.16
C ILE A 219 14.05 7.07 -14.04
N MET A 220 12.89 6.88 -14.68
CA MET A 220 12.23 5.58 -14.77
C MET A 220 12.54 4.96 -16.14
N PHE A 221 13.16 3.78 -16.13
CA PHE A 221 13.40 2.97 -17.32
C PHE A 221 12.17 2.16 -17.64
N ASP A 222 11.42 2.56 -18.67
CA ASP A 222 10.20 1.87 -19.09
C ASP A 222 10.50 0.76 -20.08
N ASN A 223 10.19 -0.47 -19.70
CA ASN A 223 10.38 -1.69 -20.50
C ASN A 223 11.84 -1.93 -21.00
N PHE A 224 12.84 -1.42 -20.32
CA PHE A 224 14.24 -1.78 -20.59
C PHE A 224 14.47 -3.26 -20.20
N THR A 225 15.38 -3.93 -20.93
CA THR A 225 15.86 -5.25 -20.51
C THR A 225 16.78 -5.12 -19.29
N PRO A 226 17.06 -6.20 -18.52
CA PRO A 226 18.03 -6.15 -17.43
C PRO A 226 19.43 -5.71 -17.90
N GLU A 227 19.84 -6.14 -19.09
CA GLU A 227 21.13 -5.78 -19.70
C GLU A 227 21.18 -4.28 -20.05
N ASP A 228 20.12 -3.75 -20.62
CA ASP A 228 20.03 -2.32 -20.91
C ASP A 228 19.88 -1.49 -19.63
N THR A 229 19.13 -1.98 -18.66
CA THR A 229 19.04 -1.36 -17.34
C THR A 229 20.41 -1.22 -16.68
N LYS A 230 21.24 -2.25 -16.73
CA LYS A 230 22.61 -2.18 -16.19
C LYS A 230 23.43 -1.08 -16.85
N LYS A 231 23.44 -1.03 -18.19
CA LYS A 231 24.14 0.03 -18.93
C LYS A 231 23.58 1.41 -18.64
N ALA A 232 22.26 1.52 -18.49
CA ALA A 232 21.58 2.77 -18.14
C ALA A 232 21.99 3.26 -16.75
N VAL A 233 22.03 2.37 -15.75
CA VAL A 233 22.51 2.69 -14.39
C VAL A 233 23.97 3.15 -14.41
N GLU A 234 24.83 2.48 -15.17
CA GLU A 234 26.23 2.88 -15.37
C GLU A 234 26.32 4.27 -16.02
N LEU A 235 25.48 4.57 -17.01
CA LEU A 235 25.42 5.89 -17.65
C LEU A 235 24.88 6.97 -16.71
N VAL A 236 23.87 6.66 -15.89
CA VAL A 236 23.35 7.60 -14.87
C VAL A 236 24.41 7.93 -13.83
N ALA A 237 25.24 6.97 -13.45
CA ALA A 237 26.40 7.14 -12.57
C ALA A 237 26.06 7.89 -11.25
N GLY A 238 24.90 7.63 -10.64
CA GLY A 238 24.47 8.23 -9.39
C GLY A 238 24.05 9.71 -9.45
N ARG A 239 23.86 10.27 -10.64
CA ARG A 239 23.45 11.67 -10.82
C ARG A 239 21.99 11.93 -10.39
N CYS A 240 21.16 10.90 -10.41
CA CYS A 240 19.77 10.91 -9.93
C CYS A 240 19.34 9.52 -9.48
N GLU A 241 18.19 9.40 -8.83
CA GLU A 241 17.60 8.10 -8.52
C GLU A 241 17.17 7.37 -9.81
N THR A 242 17.19 6.03 -9.77
CA THR A 242 16.83 5.16 -10.89
C THR A 242 15.70 4.22 -10.51
N GLU A 243 14.74 4.05 -11.41
CA GLU A 243 13.61 3.15 -11.25
C GLU A 243 13.44 2.27 -12.49
N SER A 244 13.23 0.96 -12.31
CA SER A 244 12.77 0.07 -13.38
C SER A 244 11.27 -0.16 -13.27
N SER A 245 10.58 -0.05 -14.41
CA SER A 245 9.14 -0.26 -14.54
C SER A 245 8.80 -0.96 -15.86
N GLY A 246 7.56 -1.46 -15.98
CA GLY A 246 7.07 -2.12 -17.19
C GLY A 246 7.15 -3.65 -17.13
N GLY A 247 6.03 -4.31 -16.80
CA GLY A 247 5.86 -5.76 -16.85
C GLY A 247 6.75 -6.61 -15.93
N ILE A 248 7.45 -6.00 -14.97
CA ILE A 248 8.32 -6.71 -14.02
C ILE A 248 7.46 -7.43 -12.98
N THR A 249 7.71 -8.73 -12.81
CA THR A 249 7.02 -9.60 -11.84
C THR A 249 7.98 -10.08 -10.74
N TYR A 250 7.43 -10.77 -9.75
CA TYR A 250 8.24 -11.43 -8.71
C TYR A 250 9.32 -12.33 -9.30
N GLU A 251 8.97 -13.09 -10.34
CA GLU A 251 9.85 -14.06 -10.98
C GLU A 251 10.96 -13.40 -11.81
N THR A 252 10.73 -12.19 -12.31
CA THR A 252 11.65 -11.50 -13.22
C THR A 252 12.42 -10.34 -12.57
N MET A 253 12.14 -9.95 -11.34
CA MET A 253 12.69 -8.73 -10.73
C MET A 253 14.19 -8.80 -10.37
N ILE A 254 14.71 -9.99 -10.04
CA ILE A 254 16.07 -10.12 -9.52
C ILE A 254 17.14 -9.60 -10.50
N PRO A 255 17.13 -9.94 -11.80
CA PRO A 255 18.08 -9.38 -12.76
C PRO A 255 18.06 -7.84 -12.85
N TYR A 256 16.88 -7.21 -12.73
CA TYR A 256 16.77 -5.74 -12.71
C TYR A 256 17.40 -5.15 -11.44
N ALA A 257 17.16 -5.75 -10.29
CA ALA A 257 17.79 -5.32 -9.04
C ALA A 257 19.31 -5.49 -9.06
N GLN A 258 19.81 -6.60 -9.64
CA GLN A 258 21.24 -6.85 -9.83
C GLN A 258 21.89 -5.88 -10.84
N ALA A 259 21.11 -5.29 -11.73
CA ALA A 259 21.55 -4.19 -12.59
C ALA A 259 21.88 -2.91 -11.81
N GLY A 260 21.41 -2.79 -10.55
CA GLY A 260 21.79 -1.73 -9.63
C GLY A 260 20.82 -0.55 -9.58
N VAL A 261 19.59 -0.71 -10.04
CA VAL A 261 18.55 0.34 -9.87
C VAL A 261 18.22 0.57 -8.41
N ASP A 262 17.86 1.80 -8.06
CA ASP A 262 17.45 2.15 -6.70
C ASP A 262 16.09 1.56 -6.38
N PHE A 263 15.18 1.55 -7.36
CA PHE A 263 13.78 1.14 -7.20
C PHE A 263 13.28 0.23 -8.31
N ILE A 264 12.33 -0.65 -7.94
CA ILE A 264 11.47 -1.35 -8.90
C ILE A 264 10.03 -1.14 -8.44
N SER A 265 9.16 -0.64 -9.34
CA SER A 265 7.75 -0.41 -9.03
C SER A 265 6.85 -1.56 -9.47
N PHE A 266 5.89 -1.90 -8.60
CA PHE A 266 4.96 -3.01 -8.80
C PHE A 266 3.52 -2.59 -8.55
N GLY A 267 2.74 -2.45 -9.61
CA GLY A 267 1.29 -2.22 -9.49
C GLY A 267 0.57 -3.39 -8.82
N ALA A 268 1.08 -4.61 -9.00
CA ALA A 268 0.48 -5.84 -8.45
C ALA A 268 0.36 -5.85 -6.92
N LEU A 269 1.21 -5.11 -6.20
CA LEU A 269 1.15 -5.00 -4.74
C LEU A 269 -0.19 -4.51 -4.22
N THR A 270 -0.91 -3.72 -5.02
CA THR A 270 -2.17 -3.11 -4.62
C THR A 270 -3.37 -3.53 -5.48
N HIS A 271 -3.16 -3.82 -6.78
CA HIS A 271 -4.29 -4.19 -7.65
C HIS A 271 -4.56 -5.70 -7.75
N SER A 272 -3.61 -6.58 -7.37
CA SER A 272 -3.74 -8.04 -7.51
C SER A 272 -3.43 -8.80 -6.23
N VAL A 273 -3.64 -8.18 -5.07
CA VAL A 273 -3.35 -8.79 -3.78
C VAL A 273 -4.45 -9.78 -3.37
N LYS A 274 -4.03 -10.89 -2.76
CA LYS A 274 -4.90 -11.79 -2.01
C LYS A 274 -4.90 -11.40 -0.54
N GLY A 275 -6.09 -11.20 0.03
CA GLY A 275 -6.23 -10.90 1.46
C GLY A 275 -5.67 -12.01 2.36
N LEU A 276 -5.09 -11.63 3.50
CA LEU A 276 -4.64 -12.55 4.53
C LEU A 276 -5.86 -13.08 5.30
N ASP A 277 -6.02 -14.40 5.39
CA ASP A 277 -7.19 -14.99 6.03
C ASP A 277 -7.18 -14.79 7.54
N MET A 278 -8.27 -14.22 8.06
CA MET A 278 -8.48 -13.89 9.47
C MET A 278 -9.94 -14.17 9.86
N SER A 279 -10.18 -14.36 11.15
CA SER A 279 -11.54 -14.43 11.69
C SER A 279 -11.65 -13.69 13.01
N PHE A 280 -12.83 -13.12 13.26
CA PHE A 280 -13.18 -12.46 14.50
C PHE A 280 -14.16 -13.37 15.25
N LYS A 281 -13.79 -13.88 16.43
CA LYS A 281 -14.53 -14.93 17.15
C LYS A 281 -14.86 -14.52 18.57
N ALA A 282 -16.08 -14.80 18.99
CA ALA A 282 -16.50 -14.60 20.38
C ALA A 282 -15.56 -15.39 21.33
N ALA A 283 -15.09 -14.74 22.38
CA ALA A 283 -14.28 -15.38 23.41
C ALA A 283 -15.15 -16.39 24.18
N GLY A 284 -14.60 -17.61 24.41
CA GLY A 284 -15.32 -18.69 25.08
C GLY A 284 -16.13 -19.60 24.15
N SER A 285 -16.17 -19.35 22.85
CA SER A 285 -16.65 -20.36 21.89
C SER A 285 -15.55 -21.45 21.75
N ASP A 286 -15.79 -22.63 22.32
CA ASP A 286 -14.87 -23.78 22.31
C ASP A 286 -14.51 -24.33 20.91
N LYS A 287 -14.77 -23.57 19.86
CA LYS A 287 -14.46 -23.90 18.46
C LYS A 287 -13.31 -23.09 17.88
N LEU A 288 -12.37 -22.66 18.71
CA LEU A 288 -11.05 -22.18 18.27
C LEU A 288 -10.15 -23.33 17.78
N ILE A 289 -10.72 -24.50 17.51
CA ILE A 289 -9.99 -25.66 17.04
C ILE A 289 -9.70 -25.51 15.56
N ILE A 290 -8.45 -25.32 15.26
CA ILE A 290 -7.80 -25.49 13.97
C ILE A 290 -8.16 -26.88 13.45
N LYS A 291 -8.91 -26.94 12.35
CA LYS A 291 -8.96 -28.11 11.48
C LYS A 291 -8.14 -27.85 10.25
#